data_09a117f3203eb76283837bf641c81057
#
_entry.id   09a117f3203eb76283837bf641c81057
#
_cell.length_a   1.000
_cell.length_b   1.000
_cell.length_c   1.000
_cell.angle_alpha   90.00
_cell.angle_beta   90.00
_cell.angle_gamma   90.00
#
_symmetry.space_group_name_H-M   'P 1'
#
loop_
_entity.id
_entity.type
_entity.pdbx_description
1 polymer ?
#
loop_
_entity_poly.entity_id
_entity_poly.type
_entity_poly.pdbx_seq_one_letter_code
_entity_poly.pdbx_strand_id
1 'polypeptide(L)'
;MGNLELFKPPQDIRELNLLQELEKNPVISQRELSHKYGIALGLTNACLKRMARRGWIRIMNLDHHKIGYYLTPKGFAEKANLTLHLISWTVQHYSTLKEIIGRKILEMENSGVKRIVFYGISDEMEIAYITLQGVNLKLIGIVEDQEKINRAEILGFEVKDLRQIETLKPDAILITSLTGLDERKERLRQMVEVTEGRIWDISNP
;
A
#
# COMPACT_ATOMS: atom_id res chain seq x y z
N MET A 1 -5.75 16.46 -4.05
CA MET A 1 -6.24 15.34 -4.88
C MET A 1 -5.17 14.67 -5.78
N GLY A 2 -3.98 15.24 -5.94
CA GLY A 2 -2.98 14.77 -6.91
C GLY A 2 -2.11 13.56 -6.52
N ASN A 3 -1.89 13.28 -5.24
CA ASN A 3 -0.86 12.31 -4.84
C ASN A 3 -1.34 10.86 -4.67
N LEU A 4 -2.63 10.61 -4.49
CA LEU A 4 -3.16 9.25 -4.37
C LEU A 4 -3.13 8.45 -5.69
N GLU A 5 -3.03 9.12 -6.83
CA GLU A 5 -2.88 8.43 -8.13
C GLU A 5 -1.50 7.80 -8.33
N LEU A 6 -0.45 8.35 -7.70
CA LEU A 6 0.90 7.78 -7.70
C LEU A 6 0.95 6.38 -7.08
N PHE A 7 -0.01 6.04 -6.23
CA PHE A 7 -0.05 4.79 -5.46
C PHE A 7 -0.99 3.72 -6.04
N LYS A 8 -1.67 4.01 -7.17
CA LYS A 8 -2.48 2.98 -7.84
C LYS A 8 -1.58 2.02 -8.60
N PRO A 9 -1.71 0.71 -8.35
CA PRO A 9 -0.97 -0.28 -9.12
C PRO A 9 -1.21 -0.09 -10.61
N PRO A 10 -0.17 -0.07 -11.45
CA PRO A 10 -0.32 0.05 -12.89
C PRO A 10 -1.18 -1.08 -13.45
N GLN A 11 -1.77 -0.86 -14.61
CA GLN A 11 -2.64 -1.83 -15.28
C GLN A 11 -1.94 -3.20 -15.47
N ASP A 12 -0.63 -3.17 -15.65
CA ASP A 12 0.24 -4.33 -15.85
C ASP A 12 0.22 -5.30 -14.66
N ILE A 13 0.04 -4.81 -13.44
CA ILE A 13 -0.07 -5.66 -12.24
C ILE A 13 -1.31 -6.53 -12.29
N ARG A 14 -2.42 -6.03 -12.81
CA ARG A 14 -3.64 -6.85 -12.98
C ARG A 14 -3.43 -7.98 -13.98
N GLU A 15 -2.75 -7.69 -15.09
CA GLU A 15 -2.43 -8.71 -16.09
C GLU A 15 -1.46 -9.75 -15.52
N LEU A 16 -0.45 -9.32 -14.75
CA LEU A 16 0.46 -10.20 -14.05
C LEU A 16 -0.28 -11.13 -13.07
N ASN A 17 -1.15 -10.58 -12.24
CA ASN A 17 -1.93 -11.37 -11.28
C ASN A 17 -2.80 -12.43 -11.98
N LEU A 18 -3.44 -12.06 -13.08
CA LEU A 18 -4.22 -13.01 -13.88
C LEU A 18 -3.32 -14.11 -14.48
N LEU A 19 -2.17 -13.77 -15.07
CA LEU A 19 -1.23 -14.76 -15.61
C LEU A 19 -0.71 -15.72 -14.55
N GLN A 20 -0.37 -15.21 -13.37
CA GLN A 20 0.08 -16.02 -12.23
C GLN A 20 -1.00 -17.00 -11.75
N GLU A 21 -2.25 -16.56 -11.74
CA GLU A 21 -3.36 -17.42 -11.34
C GLU A 21 -3.66 -18.49 -12.39
N LEU A 22 -3.70 -18.11 -13.67
CA LEU A 22 -3.95 -19.05 -14.76
C LEU A 22 -2.86 -20.12 -14.88
N GLU A 23 -1.61 -19.81 -14.51
CA GLU A 23 -0.54 -20.78 -14.42
C GLU A 23 -0.78 -21.82 -13.33
N LYS A 24 -1.29 -21.39 -12.16
CA LYS A 24 -1.58 -22.27 -11.02
C LYS A 24 -2.87 -23.06 -11.21
N ASN A 25 -3.89 -22.42 -11.76
CA ASN A 25 -5.22 -22.97 -11.96
C ASN A 25 -5.77 -22.61 -13.36
N PRO A 26 -5.41 -23.38 -14.39
CA PRO A 26 -5.84 -23.08 -15.76
C PRO A 26 -7.37 -23.16 -15.99
N VAL A 27 -8.10 -23.81 -15.09
CA VAL A 27 -9.55 -24.05 -15.24
C VAL A 27 -10.40 -23.13 -14.35
N ILE A 28 -9.78 -22.15 -13.71
CA ILE A 28 -10.48 -21.16 -12.90
C ILE A 28 -11.50 -20.37 -13.72
N SER A 29 -12.69 -20.17 -13.19
CA SER A 29 -13.73 -19.39 -13.88
C SER A 29 -13.44 -17.88 -13.85
N GLN A 30 -13.98 -17.15 -14.82
CA GLN A 30 -13.87 -15.69 -14.86
C GLN A 30 -14.48 -15.02 -13.60
N ARG A 31 -15.54 -15.62 -13.04
CA ARG A 31 -16.19 -15.13 -11.82
C ARG A 31 -15.29 -15.31 -10.60
N GLU A 32 -14.65 -16.46 -10.46
CA GLU A 32 -13.68 -16.70 -9.39
C GLU A 32 -12.47 -15.77 -9.48
N LEU A 33 -11.92 -15.55 -10.70
CA LEU A 33 -10.86 -14.56 -10.93
C LEU A 33 -11.30 -13.15 -10.53
N SER A 34 -12.50 -12.75 -10.93
CA SER A 34 -13.10 -11.46 -10.60
C SER A 34 -13.19 -11.27 -9.08
N HIS A 35 -13.72 -12.26 -8.37
CA HIS A 35 -13.81 -12.22 -6.91
C HIS A 35 -12.46 -12.21 -6.21
N LYS A 36 -11.54 -13.09 -6.64
CA LYS A 36 -10.22 -13.24 -6.03
C LYS A 36 -9.40 -11.96 -6.06
N TYR A 37 -9.49 -11.20 -7.15
CA TYR A 37 -8.68 -9.99 -7.35
C TYR A 37 -9.48 -8.69 -7.19
N GLY A 38 -10.74 -8.74 -6.77
CA GLY A 38 -11.59 -7.56 -6.61
C GLY A 38 -11.78 -6.76 -7.90
N ILE A 39 -11.78 -7.45 -9.05
CA ILE A 39 -11.91 -6.84 -10.39
C ILE A 39 -13.31 -7.08 -10.90
N ALA A 40 -13.96 -6.08 -11.49
CA ALA A 40 -15.27 -6.27 -12.12
C ALA A 40 -15.23 -7.39 -13.19
N LEU A 41 -16.24 -8.25 -13.24
CA LEU A 41 -16.31 -9.41 -14.15
C LEU A 41 -16.13 -8.99 -15.63
N GLY A 42 -16.73 -7.87 -16.05
CA GLY A 42 -16.55 -7.34 -17.40
C GLY A 42 -15.10 -6.97 -17.73
N LEU A 43 -14.39 -6.39 -16.76
CA LEU A 43 -12.98 -6.03 -16.89
C LEU A 43 -12.08 -7.29 -16.91
N THR A 44 -12.37 -8.27 -16.06
CA THR A 44 -11.68 -9.57 -16.07
C THR A 44 -11.78 -10.23 -17.45
N ASN A 45 -13.00 -10.29 -18.01
CA ASN A 45 -13.24 -10.83 -19.35
C ASN A 45 -12.51 -10.03 -20.46
N ALA A 46 -12.52 -8.71 -20.37
CA ALA A 46 -11.78 -7.86 -21.31
C ALA A 46 -10.26 -8.12 -21.24
N CYS A 47 -9.70 -8.30 -20.06
CA CYS A 47 -8.29 -8.65 -19.86
C CYS A 47 -7.98 -10.02 -20.49
N LEU A 48 -8.75 -11.06 -20.19
CA LEU A 48 -8.55 -12.40 -20.75
C LEU A 48 -8.62 -12.42 -22.28
N LYS A 49 -9.61 -11.71 -22.88
CA LYS A 49 -9.71 -11.57 -24.33
C LYS A 49 -8.50 -10.84 -24.93
N ARG A 50 -7.99 -9.81 -24.26
CA ARG A 50 -6.78 -9.09 -24.68
C ARG A 50 -5.55 -9.97 -24.62
N MET A 51 -5.37 -10.73 -23.54
CA MET A 51 -4.26 -11.66 -23.37
C MET A 51 -4.29 -12.76 -24.44
N ALA A 52 -5.47 -13.28 -24.77
CA ALA A 52 -5.63 -14.26 -25.85
C ALA A 52 -5.29 -13.66 -27.22
N ARG A 53 -5.76 -12.44 -27.51
CA ARG A 53 -5.41 -11.74 -28.76
C ARG A 53 -3.92 -11.45 -28.90
N ARG A 54 -3.24 -11.16 -27.79
CA ARG A 54 -1.78 -10.97 -27.75
C ARG A 54 -1.01 -12.30 -27.84
N GLY A 55 -1.71 -13.42 -27.77
CA GLY A 55 -1.12 -14.75 -27.78
C GLY A 55 -0.42 -15.14 -26.50
N TRP A 56 -0.73 -14.50 -25.38
CA TRP A 56 -0.17 -14.84 -24.07
C TRP A 56 -0.83 -16.06 -23.47
N ILE A 57 -2.13 -16.24 -23.73
CA ILE A 57 -2.90 -17.41 -23.31
C ILE A 57 -3.62 -18.05 -24.50
N ARG A 58 -3.84 -19.35 -24.39
CA ARG A 58 -4.73 -20.11 -25.26
C ARG A 58 -5.98 -20.45 -24.48
N ILE A 59 -7.15 -20.16 -25.07
CA ILE A 59 -8.45 -20.52 -24.51
C ILE A 59 -8.87 -21.85 -25.15
N MET A 60 -9.21 -22.83 -24.33
CA MET A 60 -9.64 -24.17 -24.77
C MET A 60 -10.97 -24.51 -24.12
N ASN A 61 -11.91 -24.99 -24.93
CA ASN A 61 -13.14 -25.60 -24.42
C ASN A 61 -12.79 -27.03 -23.99
N LEU A 62 -12.88 -27.30 -22.71
CA LEU A 62 -12.57 -28.63 -22.13
C LEU A 62 -13.81 -29.51 -22.11
N ASP A 63 -14.99 -28.89 -21.92
CA ASP A 63 -16.31 -29.54 -21.90
C ASP A 63 -17.40 -28.47 -22.17
N HIS A 64 -18.69 -28.90 -22.32
CA HIS A 64 -19.81 -27.99 -22.59
C HIS A 64 -19.93 -26.78 -21.66
N HIS A 65 -19.33 -26.84 -20.45
CA HIS A 65 -19.39 -25.78 -19.44
C HIS A 65 -18.04 -25.40 -18.86
N LYS A 66 -16.91 -25.96 -19.35
CA LYS A 66 -15.57 -25.69 -18.80
C LYS A 66 -14.66 -25.11 -19.87
N ILE A 67 -14.14 -23.93 -19.55
CA ILE A 67 -13.12 -23.23 -20.35
C ILE A 67 -11.81 -23.30 -19.58
N GLY A 68 -10.73 -23.70 -20.27
CA GLY A 68 -9.37 -23.65 -19.76
C GLY A 68 -8.59 -22.49 -20.40
N TYR A 69 -7.73 -21.87 -19.60
CA TYR A 69 -6.85 -20.77 -19.99
C TYR A 69 -5.40 -21.19 -19.75
N TYR A 70 -4.68 -21.47 -20.80
CA TYR A 70 -3.31 -22.00 -20.72
C TYR A 70 -2.30 -20.96 -21.18
N LEU A 71 -1.26 -20.73 -20.39
CA LEU A 71 -0.16 -19.86 -20.80
C LEU A 71 0.57 -20.48 -22.00
N THR A 72 0.90 -19.62 -22.95
CA THR A 72 1.77 -19.97 -24.08
C THR A 72 3.24 -19.68 -23.70
N PRO A 73 4.25 -20.14 -24.45
CA PRO A 73 5.63 -19.69 -24.26
C PRO A 73 5.77 -18.17 -24.26
N LYS A 74 5.01 -17.46 -25.12
CA LYS A 74 4.94 -16.00 -25.14
C LYS A 74 4.32 -15.44 -23.85
N GLY A 75 3.29 -16.11 -23.31
CA GLY A 75 2.67 -15.73 -22.03
C GLY A 75 3.62 -15.88 -20.85
N PHE A 76 4.46 -16.92 -20.82
CA PHE A 76 5.49 -17.08 -19.81
C PHE A 76 6.56 -15.98 -19.91
N ALA A 77 7.02 -15.63 -21.11
CA ALA A 77 7.96 -14.54 -21.32
C ALA A 77 7.38 -13.20 -20.85
N GLU A 78 6.12 -12.95 -21.21
CA GLU A 78 5.43 -11.72 -20.79
C GLU A 78 5.22 -11.66 -19.27
N LYS A 79 4.84 -12.76 -18.62
CA LYS A 79 4.76 -12.84 -17.16
C LYS A 79 6.10 -12.46 -16.50
N ALA A 80 7.24 -12.94 -17.05
CA ALA A 80 8.55 -12.56 -16.57
C ALA A 80 8.82 -11.06 -16.73
N ASN A 81 8.50 -10.49 -17.90
CA ASN A 81 8.62 -9.05 -18.16
C ASN A 81 7.78 -8.21 -17.18
N LEU A 82 6.50 -8.57 -17.00
CA LEU A 82 5.62 -7.88 -16.06
C LEU A 82 6.10 -7.99 -14.62
N THR A 83 6.72 -9.12 -14.25
CA THR A 83 7.35 -9.28 -12.93
C THR A 83 8.52 -8.33 -12.74
N LEU A 84 9.39 -8.19 -13.74
CA LEU A 84 10.50 -7.23 -13.69
C LEU A 84 9.99 -5.78 -13.65
N HIS A 85 8.94 -5.46 -14.40
CA HIS A 85 8.28 -4.16 -14.33
C HIS A 85 7.71 -3.87 -12.94
N LEU A 86 7.05 -4.86 -12.31
CA LEU A 86 6.55 -4.73 -10.95
C LEU A 86 7.69 -4.45 -9.96
N ILE A 87 8.79 -5.18 -10.04
CA ILE A 87 9.96 -4.98 -9.17
C ILE A 87 10.51 -3.56 -9.35
N SER A 88 10.73 -3.14 -10.60
CA SER A 88 11.24 -1.80 -10.91
C SER A 88 10.30 -0.70 -10.41
N TRP A 89 9.00 -0.88 -10.63
CA TRP A 89 7.98 0.05 -10.14
C TRP A 89 7.99 0.13 -8.61
N THR A 90 8.07 -1.01 -7.91
CA THR A 90 8.11 -1.07 -6.45
C THR A 90 9.33 -0.34 -5.89
N VAL A 91 10.52 -0.56 -6.48
CA VAL A 91 11.76 0.11 -6.05
C VAL A 91 11.67 1.62 -6.27
N GLN A 92 11.19 2.05 -7.44
CA GLN A 92 11.01 3.48 -7.72
C GLN A 92 10.00 4.12 -6.78
N HIS A 93 8.92 3.41 -6.50
CA HIS A 93 7.87 3.87 -5.59
C HIS A 93 8.37 4.03 -4.17
N TYR A 94 9.13 3.03 -3.67
CA TYR A 94 9.81 3.10 -2.38
C TYR A 94 10.72 4.32 -2.29
N SER A 95 11.52 4.58 -3.32
CA SER A 95 12.44 5.72 -3.36
C SER A 95 11.69 7.06 -3.31
N THR A 96 10.60 7.18 -4.05
CA THR A 96 9.74 8.37 -4.05
C THR A 96 9.09 8.60 -2.67
N LEU A 97 8.56 7.53 -2.06
CA LEU A 97 8.00 7.61 -0.71
C LEU A 97 9.05 8.04 0.31
N LYS A 98 10.23 7.44 0.27
CA LYS A 98 11.34 7.79 1.16
C LYS A 98 11.71 9.27 1.03
N GLU A 99 11.74 9.80 -0.18
CA GLU A 99 12.02 11.22 -0.42
C GLU A 99 10.92 12.14 0.14
N ILE A 100 9.65 11.82 -0.10
CA ILE A 100 8.51 12.58 0.41
C ILE A 100 8.51 12.58 1.95
N ILE A 101 8.64 11.40 2.54
CA ILE A 101 8.68 11.24 4.01
C ILE A 101 9.90 11.95 4.60
N GLY A 102 11.06 11.85 3.94
CA GLY A 102 12.29 12.51 4.36
C GLY A 102 12.16 14.03 4.41
N ARG A 103 11.57 14.63 3.39
CA ARG A 103 11.28 16.08 3.38
C ARG A 103 10.36 16.46 4.55
N LYS A 104 9.30 15.69 4.76
CA LYS A 104 8.34 15.95 5.84
C LYS A 104 9.00 15.86 7.22
N ILE A 105 9.85 14.87 7.44
CA ILE A 105 10.62 14.70 8.69
C ILE A 105 11.59 15.87 8.91
N LEU A 106 12.27 16.35 7.86
CA LEU A 106 13.12 17.54 7.94
C LEU A 106 12.34 18.82 8.24
N GLU A 107 11.15 18.99 7.66
CA GLU A 107 10.26 20.10 7.98
C GLU A 107 9.87 20.10 9.47
N MET A 108 9.55 18.91 10.03
CA MET A 108 9.23 18.76 11.46
C MET A 108 10.43 19.14 12.32
N GLU A 109 11.63 18.67 11.98
CA GLU A 109 12.87 19.00 12.71
C GLU A 109 13.13 20.52 12.68
N ASN A 110 13.03 21.15 11.51
CA ASN A 110 13.21 22.59 11.35
C ASN A 110 12.16 23.42 12.10
N SER A 111 10.98 22.86 12.32
CA SER A 111 9.92 23.47 13.13
C SER A 111 10.14 23.33 14.66
N GLY A 112 11.27 22.72 15.08
CA GLY A 112 11.63 22.55 16.48
C GLY A 112 11.00 21.33 17.16
N VAL A 113 10.33 20.46 16.43
CA VAL A 113 9.81 19.17 16.91
C VAL A 113 10.98 18.28 17.33
N LYS A 114 10.86 17.61 18.47
CA LYS A 114 11.88 16.68 19.00
C LYS A 114 11.31 15.29 19.25
N ARG A 115 10.07 15.20 19.70
CA ARG A 115 9.42 13.95 20.12
C ARG A 115 8.20 13.71 19.27
N ILE A 116 8.20 12.62 18.53
CA ILE A 116 7.11 12.28 17.63
C ILE A 116 6.47 10.92 17.98
N VAL A 117 5.20 10.81 17.69
CA VAL A 117 4.43 9.56 17.71
C VAL A 117 4.00 9.26 16.28
N PHE A 118 4.13 8.01 15.87
CA PHE A 118 3.53 7.53 14.63
C PHE A 118 2.09 7.09 14.87
N TYR A 119 1.20 7.50 13.97
CA TYR A 119 -0.17 7.04 13.94
C TYR A 119 -0.46 6.30 12.65
N GLY A 120 -0.66 5.01 12.76
CA GLY A 120 -0.97 4.11 11.66
C GLY A 120 0.12 3.09 11.41
N ILE A 121 -0.26 1.81 11.43
CA ILE A 121 0.59 0.67 11.10
C ILE A 121 0.49 0.40 9.61
N SER A 122 1.58 0.60 8.88
CA SER A 122 1.64 0.44 7.42
C SER A 122 3.08 0.26 6.94
N ASP A 123 3.26 -0.10 5.68
CA ASP A 123 4.59 -0.18 5.06
C ASP A 123 5.27 1.20 5.02
N GLU A 124 4.49 2.27 4.86
CA GLU A 124 4.98 3.66 4.89
C GLU A 124 5.52 4.05 6.27
N MET A 125 4.96 3.48 7.35
CA MET A 125 5.48 3.68 8.71
C MET A 125 6.90 3.10 8.84
N GLU A 126 7.17 1.93 8.26
CA GLU A 126 8.52 1.35 8.29
C GLU A 126 9.52 2.22 7.52
N ILE A 127 9.10 2.79 6.39
CA ILE A 127 9.91 3.75 5.62
C ILE A 127 10.18 5.01 6.46
N ALA A 128 9.17 5.54 7.16
CA ALA A 128 9.33 6.69 8.03
C ALA A 128 10.32 6.41 9.18
N TYR A 129 10.23 5.22 9.78
CA TYR A 129 11.15 4.80 10.85
C TYR A 129 12.60 4.73 10.38
N ILE A 130 12.84 4.12 9.21
CA ILE A 130 14.20 4.05 8.63
C ILE A 130 14.71 5.47 8.31
N THR A 131 13.85 6.34 7.84
CA THR A 131 14.22 7.72 7.46
C THR A 131 14.56 8.58 8.67
N LEU A 132 14.02 8.29 9.85
CA LEU A 132 14.37 8.97 11.11
C LEU A 132 15.82 8.75 11.55
N GLN A 133 16.51 7.73 11.05
CA GLN A 133 17.88 7.40 11.51
C GLN A 133 18.94 8.48 11.21
N GLY A 134 18.61 9.51 10.45
CA GLY A 134 19.54 10.59 10.08
C GLY A 134 19.18 11.97 10.65
N VAL A 135 18.19 12.08 11.53
CA VAL A 135 17.67 13.35 12.05
C VAL A 135 17.56 13.35 13.56
N ASN A 136 17.47 14.54 14.19
CA ASN A 136 17.36 14.69 15.64
C ASN A 136 15.91 14.59 16.16
N LEU A 137 15.07 13.79 15.49
CA LEU A 137 13.72 13.48 15.94
C LEU A 137 13.71 12.13 16.66
N LYS A 138 13.07 12.07 17.82
CA LYS A 138 12.92 10.84 18.59
C LYS A 138 11.51 10.29 18.44
N LEU A 139 11.38 9.09 17.86
CA LEU A 139 10.14 8.33 17.96
C LEU A 139 9.95 7.87 19.40
N ILE A 140 8.82 8.19 20.01
CA ILE A 140 8.50 7.86 21.41
C ILE A 140 7.36 6.87 21.56
N GLY A 141 6.69 6.52 20.49
CA GLY A 141 5.64 5.52 20.49
C GLY A 141 4.94 5.37 19.13
N ILE A 142 4.20 4.29 19.01
CA ILE A 142 3.34 3.99 17.86
C ILE A 142 1.94 3.81 18.40
N VAL A 143 0.97 4.46 17.76
CA VAL A 143 -0.45 4.33 18.11
C VAL A 143 -1.25 3.88 16.89
N GLU A 144 -2.34 3.16 17.16
CA GLU A 144 -3.29 2.74 16.15
C GLU A 144 -4.71 2.76 16.72
N ASP A 145 -5.71 2.77 15.86
CA ASP A 145 -7.11 2.55 16.24
C ASP A 145 -7.25 1.16 16.88
N GLN A 146 -7.92 1.05 18.02
CA GLN A 146 -8.05 -0.20 18.78
C GLN A 146 -8.47 -1.38 17.91
N GLU A 147 -9.40 -1.14 17.00
CA GLU A 147 -9.96 -2.16 16.10
C GLU A 147 -8.97 -2.64 15.03
N LYS A 148 -7.91 -1.87 14.78
CA LYS A 148 -6.87 -2.13 13.79
C LYS A 148 -5.56 -2.65 14.39
N ILE A 149 -5.46 -2.70 15.72
CA ILE A 149 -4.30 -3.26 16.40
C ILE A 149 -4.26 -4.77 16.17
N ASN A 150 -3.40 -5.21 15.29
CA ASN A 150 -3.18 -6.62 14.94
C ASN A 150 -1.83 -7.17 15.43
N ARG A 151 -0.98 -6.31 15.97
CA ARG A 151 0.33 -6.64 16.57
C ARG A 151 0.52 -5.85 17.83
N ALA A 152 0.96 -6.51 18.88
CA ALA A 152 1.20 -5.88 20.20
C ALA A 152 2.49 -5.04 20.19
N GLU A 153 3.48 -5.40 19.39
CA GLU A 153 4.78 -4.74 19.32
C GLU A 153 5.25 -4.63 17.87
N ILE A 154 5.81 -3.47 17.53
CA ILE A 154 6.40 -3.18 16.20
C ILE A 154 7.64 -2.31 16.40
N LEU A 155 8.75 -2.64 15.73
CA LEU A 155 10.01 -1.89 15.78
C LEU A 155 10.56 -1.66 17.20
N GLY A 156 10.26 -2.56 18.14
CA GLY A 156 10.63 -2.43 19.55
C GLY A 156 9.74 -1.49 20.36
N PHE A 157 8.61 -1.05 19.79
CA PHE A 157 7.61 -0.25 20.48
C PHE A 157 6.34 -1.07 20.73
N GLU A 158 5.81 -0.99 21.95
CA GLU A 158 4.44 -1.42 22.23
C GLU A 158 3.47 -0.55 21.43
N VAL A 159 2.57 -1.19 20.68
CA VAL A 159 1.51 -0.48 19.94
C VAL A 159 0.41 -0.10 20.94
N LYS A 160 0.17 1.18 21.08
CA LYS A 160 -0.83 1.72 21.99
C LYS A 160 -2.10 2.12 21.25
N ASP A 161 -3.22 2.08 21.98
CA ASP A 161 -4.47 2.66 21.49
C ASP A 161 -4.31 4.17 21.29
N LEU A 162 -4.89 4.69 20.20
CA LEU A 162 -4.88 6.12 19.88
C LEU A 162 -5.30 7.00 21.08
N ARG A 163 -6.25 6.52 21.90
CA ARG A 163 -6.75 7.21 23.11
C ARG A 163 -5.68 7.44 24.17
N GLN A 164 -4.56 6.72 24.11
CA GLN A 164 -3.44 6.85 25.04
C GLN A 164 -2.37 7.84 24.57
N ILE A 165 -2.57 8.49 23.42
CA ILE A 165 -1.56 9.36 22.80
C ILE A 165 -1.09 10.49 23.72
N GLU A 166 -2.00 11.09 24.50
CA GLU A 166 -1.68 12.17 25.43
C GLU A 166 -0.73 11.72 26.55
N THR A 167 -0.76 10.45 26.93
CA THR A 167 0.16 9.90 27.95
C THR A 167 1.62 9.92 27.49
N LEU A 168 1.85 9.89 26.18
CA LEU A 168 3.18 9.92 25.56
C LEU A 168 3.76 11.33 25.51
N LYS A 169 2.92 12.37 25.61
CA LYS A 169 3.29 13.80 25.52
C LYS A 169 4.18 14.09 24.29
N PRO A 170 3.72 13.80 23.06
CA PRO A 170 4.49 14.10 21.86
C PRO A 170 4.47 15.59 21.55
N ASP A 171 5.52 16.09 20.90
CA ASP A 171 5.53 17.42 20.31
C ASP A 171 4.69 17.43 19.03
N ALA A 172 4.73 16.32 18.26
CA ALA A 172 3.97 16.15 17.05
C ALA A 172 3.56 14.70 16.81
N ILE A 173 2.50 14.53 16.01
CA ILE A 173 1.96 13.25 15.57
C ILE A 173 2.15 13.18 14.05
N LEU A 174 2.82 12.15 13.57
CA LEU A 174 2.95 11.87 12.15
C LEU A 174 2.01 10.74 11.77
N ILE A 175 1.01 11.05 10.94
CA ILE A 175 0.15 10.04 10.34
C ILE A 175 0.95 9.33 9.25
N THR A 176 1.24 8.06 9.46
CA THR A 176 2.12 7.26 8.63
C THR A 176 1.39 6.37 7.62
N SER A 177 0.06 6.28 7.69
CA SER A 177 -0.74 5.52 6.72
C SER A 177 -1.39 6.43 5.70
N LEU A 178 -1.22 6.11 4.42
CA LEU A 178 -1.92 6.77 3.30
C LEU A 178 -3.38 6.33 3.19
N THR A 179 -3.71 5.16 3.73
CA THR A 179 -5.08 4.63 3.71
C THR A 179 -5.92 5.28 4.81
N GLY A 180 -7.07 5.85 4.44
CA GLY A 180 -8.00 6.47 5.39
C GLY A 180 -7.44 7.73 6.06
N LEU A 181 -6.58 8.48 5.37
CA LEU A 181 -5.90 9.65 5.91
C LEU A 181 -6.86 10.71 6.46
N ASP A 182 -7.90 11.06 5.70
CA ASP A 182 -8.88 12.08 6.12
C ASP A 182 -9.66 11.63 7.36
N GLU A 183 -10.02 10.34 7.42
CA GLU A 183 -10.66 9.74 8.59
C GLU A 183 -9.75 9.78 9.83
N ARG A 184 -8.45 9.47 9.66
CA ARG A 184 -7.45 9.53 10.74
C ARG A 184 -7.24 10.96 11.25
N LYS A 185 -7.18 11.93 10.34
CA LYS A 185 -7.10 13.36 10.72
C LYS A 185 -8.31 13.79 11.52
N GLU A 186 -9.50 13.42 11.08
CA GLU A 186 -10.73 13.78 11.79
C GLU A 186 -10.81 13.13 13.17
N ARG A 187 -10.42 11.86 13.32
CA ARG A 187 -10.34 11.20 14.62
C ARG A 187 -9.37 11.89 15.57
N LEU A 188 -8.18 12.29 15.09
CA LEU A 188 -7.24 13.05 15.91
C LEU A 188 -7.82 14.37 16.39
N ARG A 189 -8.49 15.13 15.52
CA ARG A 189 -9.14 16.40 15.89
C ARG A 189 -10.22 16.24 16.96
N GLN A 190 -10.94 15.13 16.93
CA GLN A 190 -12.01 14.83 17.90
C GLN A 190 -11.50 14.32 19.24
N MET A 191 -10.36 13.64 19.26
CA MET A 191 -9.86 12.95 20.45
C MET A 191 -8.84 13.75 21.25
N VAL A 192 -8.17 14.69 20.63
CA VAL A 192 -7.06 15.41 21.23
C VAL A 192 -7.32 16.90 21.03
N GLU A 193 -7.17 17.71 22.10
CA GLU A 193 -7.05 19.17 21.98
C GLU A 193 -5.75 19.52 21.24
N VAL A 194 -5.63 19.06 20.00
CA VAL A 194 -4.42 19.26 19.21
C VAL A 194 -4.52 20.58 18.48
N THR A 195 -3.60 21.46 18.78
CA THR A 195 -3.29 22.62 17.91
C THR A 195 -2.95 22.08 16.51
N GLU A 196 -3.51 22.65 15.44
CA GLU A 196 -3.31 22.17 14.05
C GLU A 196 -1.84 21.96 13.66
N GLY A 197 -0.91 22.70 14.27
CA GLY A 197 0.54 22.55 14.05
C GLY A 197 1.19 21.27 14.62
N ARG A 198 0.44 20.43 15.37
CA ARG A 198 0.95 19.16 15.91
C ARG A 198 0.64 17.94 15.06
N ILE A 199 -0.25 18.05 14.08
CA ILE A 199 -0.65 16.94 13.19
C ILE A 199 0.07 17.08 11.85
N TRP A 200 0.85 16.07 11.52
CA TRP A 200 1.59 15.96 10.27
C TRP A 200 1.16 14.71 9.52
N ASP A 201 1.27 14.70 8.22
CA ASP A 201 0.99 13.52 7.39
C ASP A 201 1.98 13.38 6.24
N ILE A 202 2.10 12.17 5.73
CA ILE A 202 3.04 11.82 4.66
C ILE A 202 2.48 12.03 3.25
N SER A 203 1.25 12.54 3.08
CA SER A 203 0.59 12.64 1.78
C SER A 203 0.88 13.94 1.06
N ASN A 204 1.32 14.96 1.78
CA ASN A 204 1.50 16.31 1.23
C ASN A 204 3.00 16.69 1.26
N PRO A 205 3.62 16.91 0.08
CA PRO A 205 4.99 17.40 -0.01
C PRO A 205 5.12 18.83 0.45
#